data_bf13bb0f42b16b2f7c413a28ef07a7f3
#
_entry.id   bf13bb0f42b16b2f7c413a28ef07a7f3
#
_cell.length_a   1.000
_cell.length_b   1.000
_cell.length_c   1.000
_cell.angle_alpha   90.00
_cell.angle_beta   90.00
_cell.angle_gamma   90.00
#
_symmetry.space_group_name_H-M   'P 1'
#
loop_
_entity.id
_entity.type
_entity.pdbx_description
1 polymer ?
#
loop_
_entity_poly.entity_id
_entity_poly.type
_entity_poly.pdbx_seq_one_letter_code
_entity_poly.pdbx_strand_id
1 'polypeptide(L)'
;FVIEAMKKAADLHMPLSFHEENPAYIKNNGVNRGKASACYGIDGSDRMAEISMIERDIRLAAETGAEIDIQHISTAEGVELVRQGRKKYPNIHAEATPHHFSLTEDAAIEHGTLAKMNPPLRTEEDREAIIRGLADQTIEIIATDHAPHAAEEKAKDITVAPSGILGLETALPLAVTN
;
A
#
# COMPACT_ATOMS: atom_id res chain seq x y z
N PHE A 1 -21.87 -1.68 7.09
CA PHE A 1 -21.07 -2.84 7.54
C PHE A 1 -19.75 -2.37 8.18
N VAL A 2 -18.86 -1.66 7.47
CA VAL A 2 -17.53 -1.24 8.00
C VAL A 2 -17.67 -0.44 9.30
N ILE A 3 -18.52 0.58 9.34
CA ILE A 3 -18.73 1.39 10.56
C ILE A 3 -19.21 0.56 11.76
N GLU A 4 -20.04 -0.44 11.55
CA GLU A 4 -20.49 -1.33 12.65
C GLU A 4 -19.38 -2.26 13.11
N ALA A 5 -18.51 -2.73 12.19
CA ALA A 5 -17.33 -3.49 12.55
C ALA A 5 -16.34 -2.64 13.37
N MET A 6 -16.09 -1.40 12.93
CA MET A 6 -15.23 -0.44 13.64
C MET A 6 -15.74 -0.13 15.05
N LYS A 7 -17.05 0.13 15.24
CA LYS A 7 -17.65 0.34 16.55
C LYS A 7 -17.43 -0.87 17.46
N LYS A 8 -17.65 -2.08 16.91
CA LYS A 8 -17.46 -3.31 17.69
C LYS A 8 -16.00 -3.55 18.05
N ALA A 9 -15.08 -3.24 17.16
CA ALA A 9 -13.64 -3.31 17.41
C ALA A 9 -13.23 -2.32 18.53
N ALA A 10 -13.73 -1.08 18.47
CA ALA A 10 -13.51 -0.09 19.52
C ALA A 10 -14.01 -0.57 20.89
N ASP A 11 -15.24 -1.12 20.97
CA ASP A 11 -15.79 -1.68 22.20
C ASP A 11 -14.95 -2.83 22.78
N LEU A 12 -14.30 -3.60 21.91
CA LEU A 12 -13.45 -4.75 22.26
C LEU A 12 -11.98 -4.39 22.45
N HIS A 13 -11.58 -3.14 22.22
CA HIS A 13 -10.20 -2.68 22.19
C HIS A 13 -9.32 -3.53 21.24
N MET A 14 -9.86 -3.84 20.07
CA MET A 14 -9.17 -4.61 19.03
C MET A 14 -8.81 -3.70 17.87
N PRO A 15 -7.50 -3.62 17.49
CA PRO A 15 -7.10 -2.88 16.30
C PRO A 15 -7.60 -3.59 15.03
N LEU A 16 -7.87 -2.79 14.00
CA LEU A 16 -8.24 -3.28 12.67
C LEU A 16 -7.17 -2.86 11.67
N SER A 17 -6.73 -3.78 10.84
CA SER A 17 -5.76 -3.51 9.77
C SER A 17 -6.46 -3.61 8.42
N PHE A 18 -6.30 -2.58 7.58
CA PHE A 18 -7.04 -2.41 6.34
C PHE A 18 -6.15 -2.42 5.11
N HIS A 19 -6.46 -3.31 4.17
CA HIS A 19 -5.96 -3.24 2.81
C HIS A 19 -6.82 -2.25 2.02
N GLU A 20 -6.25 -1.09 1.71
CA GLU A 20 -6.99 0.04 1.15
C GLU A 20 -7.11 -0.07 -0.37
N GLU A 21 -8.16 -0.71 -0.83
CA GLU A 21 -8.39 -0.95 -2.24
C GLU A 21 -9.84 -0.70 -2.65
N ASN A 22 -10.08 0.34 -3.45
CA ASN A 22 -11.38 0.62 -4.06
C ASN A 22 -11.43 0.05 -5.47
N PRO A 23 -12.19 -1.04 -5.72
CA PRO A 23 -12.23 -1.71 -7.01
C PRO A 23 -12.78 -0.84 -8.15
N ALA A 24 -13.49 0.25 -7.85
CA ALA A 24 -13.98 1.18 -8.87
C ALA A 24 -12.86 1.86 -9.68
N TYR A 25 -11.65 1.94 -9.11
CA TYR A 25 -10.49 2.58 -9.71
C TYR A 25 -9.44 1.60 -10.26
N ILE A 26 -9.76 0.29 -10.31
CA ILE A 26 -8.83 -0.75 -10.74
C ILE A 26 -9.35 -1.45 -11.99
N LYS A 27 -8.50 -1.53 -13.02
CA LYS A 27 -8.75 -2.31 -14.24
C LYS A 27 -7.82 -3.51 -14.32
N ASN A 28 -6.52 -3.32 -14.13
CA ASN A 28 -5.53 -4.38 -13.99
C ASN A 28 -4.81 -4.21 -12.67
N ASN A 29 -5.06 -5.11 -11.73
CA ASN A 29 -4.47 -5.07 -10.42
C ASN A 29 -2.94 -5.26 -10.47
N GLY A 30 -2.23 -4.60 -9.56
CA GLY A 30 -0.79 -4.78 -9.36
C GLY A 30 0.10 -4.07 -10.38
N VAL A 31 -0.46 -3.25 -11.27
CA VAL A 31 0.29 -2.39 -12.20
C VAL A 31 -0.18 -0.95 -12.04
N ASN A 32 0.74 -0.03 -11.76
CA ASN A 32 0.41 1.38 -11.58
C ASN A 32 -0.16 1.99 -12.88
N ARG A 33 -1.21 2.80 -12.74
CA ARG A 33 -1.73 3.63 -13.83
C ARG A 33 -0.78 4.81 -14.06
N GLY A 34 0.18 4.61 -14.94
CA GLY A 34 1.28 5.54 -15.24
C GLY A 34 2.16 4.99 -16.35
N LYS A 35 3.48 5.14 -16.20
CA LYS A 35 4.45 4.63 -17.16
C LYS A 35 4.36 3.11 -17.34
N ALA A 36 4.19 2.36 -16.23
CA ALA A 36 4.14 0.90 -16.28
C ALA A 36 2.93 0.42 -17.08
N SER A 37 1.73 0.89 -16.80
CA SER A 37 0.53 0.51 -17.54
C SER A 37 0.61 0.92 -19.02
N ALA A 38 1.18 2.10 -19.32
CA ALA A 38 1.39 2.55 -20.68
C ALA A 38 2.37 1.65 -21.45
N CYS A 39 3.45 1.21 -20.78
CA CYS A 39 4.43 0.28 -21.37
C CYS A 39 3.80 -1.05 -21.80
N TYR A 40 2.88 -1.57 -20.99
CA TYR A 40 2.16 -2.81 -21.27
C TYR A 40 0.90 -2.63 -22.16
N GLY A 41 0.54 -1.39 -22.49
CA GLY A 41 -0.68 -1.09 -23.26
C GLY A 41 -1.97 -1.49 -22.53
N ILE A 42 -1.99 -1.45 -21.20
CA ILE A 42 -3.13 -1.79 -20.35
C ILE A 42 -3.56 -0.59 -19.52
N ASP A 43 -4.78 -0.65 -18.98
CA ASP A 43 -5.25 0.29 -17.96
C ASP A 43 -4.93 -0.27 -16.58
N GLY A 44 -4.18 0.46 -15.75
CA GLY A 44 -3.66 -0.02 -14.46
C GLY A 44 -4.56 0.30 -13.27
N SER A 45 -3.98 0.17 -12.06
CA SER A 45 -4.57 0.61 -10.80
C SER A 45 -4.34 2.10 -10.61
N ASP A 46 -5.42 2.87 -10.62
CA ASP A 46 -5.37 4.31 -10.29
C ASP A 46 -5.02 4.49 -8.81
N ARG A 47 -4.27 5.55 -8.50
CA ARG A 47 -3.92 5.90 -7.11
C ARG A 47 -5.14 6.17 -6.22
N MET A 48 -6.26 6.62 -6.81
CA MET A 48 -7.51 6.82 -6.11
C MET A 48 -8.10 5.52 -5.52
N ALA A 49 -7.67 4.35 -5.99
CA ALA A 49 -8.03 3.08 -5.38
C ALA A 49 -7.63 3.03 -3.90
N GLU A 50 -6.43 3.49 -3.57
CA GLU A 50 -5.90 3.57 -2.20
C GLU A 50 -6.39 4.84 -1.48
N ILE A 51 -6.19 6.01 -2.08
CA ILE A 51 -6.45 7.31 -1.47
C ILE A 51 -7.89 7.43 -0.96
N SER A 52 -8.88 7.03 -1.77
CA SER A 52 -10.30 7.16 -1.41
C SER A 52 -10.69 6.29 -0.21
N MET A 53 -10.01 5.15 -0.03
CA MET A 53 -10.27 4.25 1.08
C MET A 53 -9.58 4.72 2.36
N ILE A 54 -8.34 5.18 2.28
CA ILE A 54 -7.62 5.80 3.40
C ILE A 54 -8.43 6.99 3.96
N GLU A 55 -8.92 7.89 3.08
CA GLU A 55 -9.73 9.02 3.50
C GLU A 55 -11.02 8.58 4.22
N ARG A 56 -11.70 7.56 3.65
CA ARG A 56 -12.91 6.98 4.26
C ARG A 56 -12.62 6.42 5.65
N ASP A 57 -11.56 5.61 5.78
CA ASP A 57 -11.36 4.83 7.00
C ASP A 57 -10.76 5.67 8.12
N ILE A 58 -9.94 6.68 7.82
CA ILE A 58 -9.55 7.72 8.77
C ILE A 58 -10.79 8.46 9.33
N ARG A 59 -11.73 8.85 8.46
CA ARG A 59 -12.97 9.51 8.89
C ARG A 59 -13.82 8.59 9.78
N LEU A 60 -13.98 7.33 9.39
CA LEU A 60 -14.74 6.35 10.17
C LEU A 60 -14.07 6.02 11.52
N ALA A 61 -12.73 5.94 11.55
CA ALA A 61 -11.99 5.76 12.80
C ALA A 61 -12.20 6.93 13.76
N ALA A 62 -12.20 8.16 13.22
CA ALA A 62 -12.52 9.36 14.00
C ALA A 62 -13.95 9.36 14.58
N GLU A 63 -14.92 8.85 13.82
CA GLU A 63 -16.34 8.77 14.25
C GLU A 63 -16.58 7.66 15.28
N THR A 64 -15.84 6.56 15.20
CA THR A 64 -16.08 5.35 15.99
C THR A 64 -15.13 5.19 17.16
N GLY A 65 -13.98 5.86 17.16
CA GLY A 65 -12.90 5.65 18.12
C GLY A 65 -12.14 4.35 17.91
N ALA A 66 -12.34 3.67 16.77
CA ALA A 66 -11.62 2.45 16.44
C ALA A 66 -10.13 2.73 16.23
N GLU A 67 -9.28 1.83 16.68
CA GLU A 67 -7.85 1.81 16.37
C GLU A 67 -7.68 1.12 15.01
N ILE A 68 -7.04 1.81 14.06
CA ILE A 68 -6.85 1.30 12.70
C ILE A 68 -5.39 1.37 12.28
N ASP A 69 -5.01 0.42 11.45
CA ASP A 69 -3.74 0.38 10.73
C ASP A 69 -3.99 0.35 9.23
N ILE A 70 -3.37 1.28 8.52
CA ILE A 70 -3.38 1.36 7.05
C ILE A 70 -2.22 0.54 6.52
N GLN A 71 -2.53 -0.62 5.93
CA GLN A 71 -1.53 -1.56 5.44
C GLN A 71 -0.76 -0.99 4.22
N HIS A 72 0.51 -1.35 4.10
CA HIS A 72 1.37 -1.21 2.91
C HIS A 72 1.08 0.03 2.04
N ILE A 73 1.09 1.21 2.66
CA ILE A 73 0.80 2.47 1.97
C ILE A 73 1.74 2.70 0.78
N SER A 74 1.20 3.13 -0.36
CA SER A 74 1.95 3.25 -1.61
C SER A 74 1.92 4.65 -2.24
N THR A 75 1.06 5.57 -1.79
CA THR A 75 0.86 6.89 -2.41
C THR A 75 1.28 8.04 -1.49
N ALA A 76 1.84 9.10 -2.08
CA ALA A 76 2.23 10.32 -1.36
C ALA A 76 1.03 10.99 -0.68
N GLU A 77 -0.13 11.02 -1.35
CA GLU A 77 -1.37 11.57 -0.79
C GLU A 77 -1.88 10.73 0.37
N GLY A 78 -1.74 9.39 0.30
CA GLY A 78 -2.08 8.49 1.40
C GLY A 78 -1.24 8.80 2.65
N VAL A 79 0.08 8.96 2.48
CA VAL A 79 0.98 9.38 3.58
C VAL A 79 0.54 10.70 4.18
N GLU A 80 0.17 11.70 3.36
CA GLU A 80 -0.29 12.99 3.88
C GLU A 80 -1.64 12.89 4.60
N LEU A 81 -2.57 12.08 4.12
CA LEU A 81 -3.83 11.81 4.81
C LEU A 81 -3.60 11.19 6.20
N VAL A 82 -2.71 10.21 6.30
CA VAL A 82 -2.31 9.63 7.59
C VAL A 82 -1.68 10.68 8.50
N ARG A 83 -0.74 11.50 7.97
CA ARG A 83 -0.10 12.58 8.73
C ARG A 83 -1.10 13.58 9.30
N GLN A 84 -2.10 13.97 8.51
CA GLN A 84 -3.17 14.88 8.96
C GLN A 84 -4.12 14.19 9.94
N GLY A 85 -4.45 12.93 9.70
CA GLY A 85 -5.30 12.13 10.56
C GLY A 85 -4.71 11.96 11.95
N ARG A 86 -3.45 11.54 12.05
CA ARG A 86 -2.75 11.30 13.33
C ARG A 86 -2.61 12.54 14.21
N LYS A 87 -2.51 13.72 13.62
CA LYS A 87 -2.49 14.98 14.39
C LYS A 87 -3.74 15.18 15.23
N LYS A 88 -4.86 14.61 14.80
CA LYS A 88 -6.17 14.76 15.46
C LYS A 88 -6.60 13.50 16.21
N TYR A 89 -6.21 12.33 15.69
CA TYR A 89 -6.65 11.03 16.14
C TYR A 89 -5.44 10.09 16.27
N PRO A 90 -4.92 9.89 17.49
CA PRO A 90 -3.70 9.08 17.71
C PRO A 90 -3.90 7.56 17.48
N ASN A 91 -5.14 7.14 17.28
CA ASN A 91 -5.54 5.76 17.00
C ASN A 91 -5.44 5.37 15.50
N ILE A 92 -4.76 6.17 14.71
CA ILE A 92 -4.48 5.90 13.30
C ILE A 92 -3.02 5.52 13.17
N HIS A 93 -2.76 4.34 12.63
CA HIS A 93 -1.45 3.77 12.37
C HIS A 93 -1.27 3.53 10.87
N ALA A 94 -0.05 3.40 10.41
CA ALA A 94 0.24 3.05 9.03
C ALA A 94 1.54 2.26 8.91
N GLU A 95 1.57 1.38 7.92
CA GLU A 95 2.75 0.60 7.60
C GLU A 95 3.23 0.83 6.16
N ALA A 96 4.52 0.64 5.93
CA ALA A 96 5.12 0.59 4.61
C ALA A 96 5.88 -0.71 4.42
N THR A 97 6.01 -1.13 3.16
CA THR A 97 6.79 -2.32 2.83
C THR A 97 8.15 -1.94 2.26
N PRO A 98 9.16 -2.81 2.40
CA PRO A 98 10.48 -2.57 1.83
C PRO A 98 10.45 -2.29 0.33
N HIS A 99 9.59 -2.96 -0.43
CA HIS A 99 9.49 -2.73 -1.87
C HIS A 99 8.90 -1.37 -2.24
N HIS A 100 7.98 -0.80 -1.43
CA HIS A 100 7.42 0.52 -1.71
C HIS A 100 8.36 1.68 -1.39
N PHE A 101 9.30 1.52 -0.47
CA PHE A 101 10.33 2.55 -0.23
C PHE A 101 11.66 2.31 -0.97
N SER A 102 11.82 1.17 -1.67
CA SER A 102 13.06 0.86 -2.41
C SER A 102 12.89 0.89 -3.93
N LEU A 103 11.69 0.65 -4.45
CA LEU A 103 11.41 0.47 -5.88
C LEU A 103 10.32 1.45 -6.36
N THR A 104 10.31 1.68 -7.68
CA THR A 104 9.29 2.46 -8.38
C THR A 104 8.61 1.64 -9.48
N GLU A 105 7.63 2.20 -10.16
CA GLU A 105 6.98 1.57 -11.32
C GLU A 105 7.95 1.21 -12.46
N ASP A 106 9.13 1.82 -12.49
CA ASP A 106 10.18 1.48 -13.45
C ASP A 106 10.68 0.04 -13.26
N ALA A 107 10.68 -0.48 -12.01
CA ALA A 107 10.98 -1.88 -11.74
C ALA A 107 9.95 -2.84 -12.37
N ALA A 108 8.68 -2.46 -12.44
CA ALA A 108 7.68 -3.26 -13.13
C ALA A 108 7.91 -3.28 -14.65
N ILE A 109 8.46 -2.21 -15.23
CA ILE A 109 8.86 -2.16 -16.64
C ILE A 109 10.07 -3.05 -16.89
N GLU A 110 11.08 -2.99 -16.01
CA GLU A 110 12.35 -3.71 -16.16
C GLU A 110 12.22 -5.21 -15.86
N HIS A 111 11.50 -5.56 -14.79
CA HIS A 111 11.42 -6.92 -14.25
C HIS A 111 10.07 -7.62 -14.48
N GLY A 112 9.12 -6.94 -15.08
CA GLY A 112 7.82 -7.49 -15.44
C GLY A 112 7.03 -7.99 -14.24
N THR A 113 6.51 -9.20 -14.37
CA THR A 113 5.66 -9.81 -13.33
C THR A 113 6.39 -10.05 -12.00
N LEU A 114 7.72 -10.14 -11.98
CA LEU A 114 8.49 -10.26 -10.73
C LEU A 114 8.36 -9.04 -9.85
N ALA A 115 8.09 -7.86 -10.44
CA ALA A 115 7.82 -6.60 -9.74
C ALA A 115 6.32 -6.22 -9.73
N LYS A 116 5.44 -7.16 -10.09
CA LYS A 116 3.99 -6.99 -9.96
C LYS A 116 3.55 -7.29 -8.53
N MET A 117 2.98 -6.30 -7.85
CA MET A 117 2.47 -6.42 -6.49
C MET A 117 1.29 -5.48 -6.25
N ASN A 118 0.53 -5.71 -5.17
CA ASN A 118 -0.64 -4.91 -4.83
C ASN A 118 -0.58 -4.45 -3.35
N PRO A 119 -0.60 -3.12 -3.09
CA PRO A 119 -0.65 -2.01 -4.07
C PRO A 119 0.54 -2.00 -5.03
N PRO A 120 0.37 -1.45 -6.27
CA PRO A 120 1.47 -1.44 -7.22
C PRO A 120 2.59 -0.50 -6.79
N LEU A 121 3.81 -0.76 -7.27
CA LEU A 121 4.91 0.20 -7.20
C LEU A 121 4.50 1.48 -7.93
N ARG A 122 4.73 2.62 -7.29
CA ARG A 122 4.30 3.94 -7.77
C ARG A 122 5.48 4.74 -8.32
N THR A 123 5.33 6.05 -8.34
CA THR A 123 6.35 6.98 -8.85
C THR A 123 7.48 7.20 -7.84
N GLU A 124 8.55 7.85 -8.28
CA GLU A 124 9.64 8.27 -7.39
C GLU A 124 9.16 9.25 -6.31
N GLU A 125 8.22 10.14 -6.64
CA GLU A 125 7.63 11.06 -5.67
C GLU A 125 6.90 10.31 -4.54
N ASP A 126 6.18 9.23 -4.88
CA ASP A 126 5.52 8.38 -3.91
C ASP A 126 6.53 7.65 -3.02
N ARG A 127 7.57 7.07 -3.62
CA ARG A 127 8.66 6.40 -2.89
C ARG A 127 9.33 7.34 -1.88
N GLU A 128 9.69 8.54 -2.32
CA GLU A 128 10.28 9.55 -1.42
C GLU A 128 9.32 10.00 -0.33
N ALA A 129 8.01 10.09 -0.61
CA ALA A 129 7.02 10.45 0.40
C ALA A 129 6.91 9.38 1.49
N ILE A 130 7.00 8.10 1.12
CA ILE A 130 7.03 6.98 2.08
C ILE A 130 8.30 7.05 2.95
N ILE A 131 9.47 7.28 2.36
CA ILE A 131 10.74 7.45 3.12
C ILE A 131 10.62 8.61 4.11
N ARG A 132 10.09 9.76 3.68
CA ARG A 132 9.84 10.88 4.59
C ARG A 132 8.83 10.53 5.68
N GLY A 133 7.79 9.77 5.35
CA GLY A 133 6.80 9.29 6.30
C GLY A 133 7.37 8.36 7.37
N LEU A 134 8.32 7.50 6.99
CA LEU A 134 9.08 6.67 7.95
C LEU A 134 10.00 7.54 8.83
N ALA A 135 10.71 8.49 8.22
CA ALA A 135 11.66 9.35 8.94
C ALA A 135 10.98 10.28 9.97
N ASP A 136 9.78 10.79 9.66
CA ASP A 136 9.01 11.66 10.55
C ASP A 136 7.99 10.92 11.43
N GLN A 137 8.00 9.59 11.40
CA GLN A 137 7.11 8.70 12.16
C GLN A 137 5.61 8.85 11.81
N THR A 138 5.28 9.40 10.65
CA THR A 138 3.93 9.31 10.09
C THR A 138 3.57 7.85 9.81
N ILE A 139 4.54 7.10 9.28
CA ILE A 139 4.51 5.65 9.11
C ILE A 139 5.42 5.06 10.19
N GLU A 140 4.89 4.21 11.05
CA GLU A 140 5.63 3.71 12.23
C GLU A 140 5.93 2.22 12.17
N ILE A 141 5.38 1.53 11.16
CA ILE A 141 5.51 0.08 11.01
C ILE A 141 6.15 -0.22 9.65
N ILE A 142 7.10 -1.14 9.63
CA ILE A 142 7.61 -1.77 8.40
C ILE A 142 7.11 -3.20 8.38
N ALA A 143 6.22 -3.50 7.42
CA ALA A 143 5.68 -4.83 7.18
C ALA A 143 6.25 -5.40 5.88
N THR A 144 6.49 -6.69 5.81
CA THR A 144 7.14 -7.29 4.63
C THR A 144 6.20 -7.47 3.45
N ASP A 145 4.95 -7.73 3.70
CA ASP A 145 3.98 -8.21 2.72
C ASP A 145 4.57 -9.35 1.86
N HIS A 146 5.25 -10.30 2.55
CA HIS A 146 5.93 -11.43 1.90
C HIS A 146 4.92 -12.36 1.23
N ALA A 147 4.84 -12.29 -0.10
CA ALA A 147 3.88 -13.04 -0.91
C ALA A 147 4.58 -13.84 -2.03
N PRO A 148 5.14 -15.03 -1.71
CA PRO A 148 5.81 -15.87 -2.69
C PRO A 148 4.80 -16.53 -3.65
N HIS A 149 5.19 -16.60 -4.92
CA HIS A 149 4.47 -17.31 -5.97
C HIS A 149 5.41 -18.22 -6.75
N ALA A 150 4.88 -19.30 -7.29
CA ALA A 150 5.65 -20.23 -8.12
C ALA A 150 6.17 -19.55 -9.40
N ALA A 151 7.32 -20.01 -9.89
CA ALA A 151 7.92 -19.44 -11.09
C ALA A 151 6.99 -19.50 -12.31
N GLU A 152 6.22 -20.58 -12.44
CA GLU A 152 5.23 -20.78 -13.50
C GLU A 152 4.07 -19.80 -13.41
N GLU A 153 3.72 -19.34 -12.22
CA GLU A 153 2.69 -18.33 -12.01
C GLU A 153 3.20 -16.95 -12.40
N LYS A 154 4.43 -16.63 -12.01
CA LYS A 154 5.09 -15.37 -12.37
C LYS A 154 5.48 -15.31 -13.85
N ALA A 155 5.63 -16.45 -14.54
CA ALA A 155 5.91 -16.48 -15.98
C ALA A 155 4.69 -16.20 -16.89
N LYS A 156 3.50 -16.02 -16.31
CA LYS A 156 2.29 -15.69 -17.07
C LYS A 156 2.31 -14.24 -17.57
N ASP A 157 1.35 -13.90 -18.43
CA ASP A 157 1.13 -12.52 -18.87
C ASP A 157 0.91 -11.57 -17.68
N ILE A 158 1.35 -10.33 -17.81
CA ILE A 158 1.26 -9.32 -16.74
C ILE A 158 -0.17 -9.09 -16.23
N THR A 159 -1.18 -9.31 -17.08
CA THR A 159 -2.60 -9.16 -16.69
C THR A 159 -3.13 -10.34 -15.88
N VAL A 160 -2.47 -11.49 -15.94
CA VAL A 160 -2.91 -12.77 -15.35
C VAL A 160 -2.00 -13.23 -14.19
N ALA A 161 -0.72 -12.88 -14.23
CA ALA A 161 0.22 -13.25 -13.18
C ALA A 161 -0.24 -12.70 -11.81
N PRO A 162 -0.08 -13.46 -10.73
CA PRO A 162 -0.43 -12.99 -9.39
C PRO A 162 0.48 -11.85 -8.95
N SER A 163 -0.07 -10.94 -8.14
CA SER A 163 0.69 -9.92 -7.43
C SER A 163 1.38 -10.51 -6.21
N GLY A 164 2.61 -10.09 -5.94
CA GLY A 164 3.38 -10.50 -4.77
C GLY A 164 4.88 -10.51 -5.02
N ILE A 165 5.65 -10.25 -3.96
CA ILE A 165 7.10 -10.19 -3.96
C ILE A 165 7.66 -10.89 -2.71
N LEU A 166 8.91 -11.39 -2.81
CA LEU A 166 9.66 -11.89 -1.67
C LEU A 166 10.17 -10.73 -0.81
N GLY A 167 10.03 -10.80 0.50
CA GLY A 167 10.39 -9.70 1.40
C GLY A 167 11.12 -10.09 2.68
N LEU A 168 10.98 -11.33 3.18
CA LEU A 168 11.49 -11.71 4.50
C LEU A 168 13.00 -11.57 4.63
N GLU A 169 13.77 -12.02 3.65
CA GLU A 169 15.23 -12.00 3.69
C GLU A 169 15.82 -10.60 3.49
N THR A 170 15.10 -9.72 2.80
CA THR A 170 15.58 -8.40 2.37
C THR A 170 15.03 -7.25 3.21
N ALA A 171 14.01 -7.48 4.04
CA ALA A 171 13.33 -6.43 4.78
C ALA A 171 14.27 -5.60 5.67
N LEU A 172 15.04 -6.26 6.54
CA LEU A 172 15.95 -5.59 7.45
C LEU A 172 17.10 -4.89 6.72
N PRO A 173 17.82 -5.53 5.78
CA PRO A 173 18.85 -4.84 4.99
C PRO A 173 18.32 -3.59 4.27
N LEU A 174 17.18 -3.68 3.61
CA LEU A 174 16.57 -2.54 2.91
C LEU A 174 16.15 -1.41 3.85
N ALA A 175 15.59 -1.74 5.01
CA ALA A 175 15.22 -0.75 6.01
C ALA A 175 16.41 0.01 6.62
N VAL A 176 17.60 -0.59 6.62
CA VAL A 176 18.81 0.04 7.16
C VAL A 176 19.59 0.83 6.10
N THR A 177 19.39 0.52 4.81
CA THR A 177 20.17 1.12 3.70
C THR A 177 19.41 2.21 2.93
N ASN A 178 18.12 2.33 3.07
CA ASN A 178 17.30 3.40 2.52
C ASN A 178 16.92 4.42 3.60
#